data_be0e2207082c902d5fa0f691514ba4bd
#
_entry.id   be0e2207082c902d5fa0f691514ba4bd
#
_cell.length_a   1.000
_cell.length_b   1.000
_cell.length_c   1.000
_cell.angle_alpha   90.00
_cell.angle_beta   90.00
_cell.angle_gamma   90.00
#
_symmetry.space_group_name_H-M   'P 1'
#
loop_
_entity.id
_entity.type
_entity.pdbx_description
1 polymer ?
#
loop_
_entity_poly.entity_id
_entity_poly.type
_entity_poly.pdbx_seq_one_letter_code
_entity_poly.pdbx_strand_id
1 'polypeptide(L)'
;MLFVVVSVSAQMTDEERKFAVKHLSDTQMDMMKVIKDLSDEQLNYKPDAESWSIAECVKHITLSEQNIWAGFVSAGLAQDADPSKRSEVAMSDEQLLGIIESREQKVKTRAPFEPEAKQEPLKDVLKEFKTLRAEHIEFAKKSTDDLRNRYGQLPFGTIDVYQAIIFMSGHTKRHTDQMREVMASAGFPK
;
A
#
# COMPACT_ATOMS: atom_id res chain seq x y z
N MET A 1 -48.08 4.09 4.44
CA MET A 1 -46.82 4.71 4.94
C MET A 1 -45.70 4.22 4.02
N LEU A 2 -45.27 5.06 3.09
CA LEU A 2 -44.25 4.68 2.11
C LEU A 2 -42.88 4.89 2.78
N PHE A 3 -42.17 3.81 3.10
CA PHE A 3 -40.75 3.92 3.49
C PHE A 3 -39.95 4.22 2.23
N VAL A 4 -39.51 5.46 2.09
CA VAL A 4 -38.44 5.82 1.14
C VAL A 4 -37.15 5.25 1.71
N VAL A 5 -36.71 4.10 1.20
CA VAL A 5 -35.34 3.61 1.42
C VAL A 5 -34.45 4.54 0.62
N VAL A 6 -33.89 5.52 1.29
CA VAL A 6 -32.78 6.29 0.74
C VAL A 6 -31.58 5.34 0.71
N SER A 7 -31.32 4.75 -0.45
CA SER A 7 -30.04 4.07 -0.69
C SER A 7 -28.95 5.13 -0.58
N VAL A 8 -28.32 5.23 0.58
CA VAL A 8 -27.07 5.99 0.72
C VAL A 8 -26.04 5.23 -0.12
N SER A 9 -25.75 5.77 -1.30
CA SER A 9 -24.65 5.28 -2.11
C SER A 9 -23.39 5.38 -1.26
N ALA A 10 -22.77 4.25 -0.92
CA ALA A 10 -21.50 4.21 -0.21
C ALA A 10 -20.31 4.34 -1.18
N GLN A 11 -20.49 5.15 -2.22
CA GLN A 11 -19.38 5.61 -3.05
C GLN A 11 -18.40 6.43 -2.18
N MET A 12 -17.12 6.37 -2.52
CA MET A 12 -16.14 7.27 -1.92
C MET A 12 -16.64 8.71 -1.96
N THR A 13 -16.54 9.41 -0.85
CA THR A 13 -16.74 10.85 -0.81
C THR A 13 -15.63 11.58 -1.60
N ASP A 14 -15.86 12.81 -1.96
CA ASP A 14 -14.83 13.64 -2.64
C ASP A 14 -13.58 13.83 -1.76
N GLU A 15 -13.75 13.91 -0.45
CA GLU A 15 -12.64 14.01 0.52
C GLU A 15 -11.82 12.72 0.55
N GLU A 16 -12.46 11.57 0.64
CA GLU A 16 -11.80 10.25 0.59
C GLU A 16 -11.06 10.06 -0.72
N ARG A 17 -11.67 10.42 -1.83
CA ARG A 17 -11.04 10.38 -3.16
C ARG A 17 -9.79 11.25 -3.23
N LYS A 18 -9.89 12.50 -2.80
CA LYS A 18 -8.76 13.44 -2.76
C LYS A 18 -7.65 12.92 -1.86
N PHE A 19 -8.03 12.37 -0.70
CA PHE A 19 -7.07 11.79 0.24
C PHE A 19 -6.34 10.60 -0.38
N ALA A 20 -7.05 9.60 -0.92
CA ALA A 20 -6.44 8.42 -1.52
C ALA A 20 -5.49 8.78 -2.67
N VAL A 21 -5.93 9.64 -3.60
CA VAL A 21 -5.11 10.11 -4.73
C VAL A 21 -3.86 10.83 -4.24
N LYS A 22 -4.01 11.74 -3.27
CA LYS A 22 -2.88 12.49 -2.70
C LYS A 22 -1.91 11.55 -1.98
N HIS A 23 -2.41 10.65 -1.14
CA HIS A 23 -1.58 9.75 -0.34
C HIS A 23 -0.80 8.78 -1.22
N LEU A 24 -1.44 8.20 -2.25
CA LEU A 24 -0.77 7.36 -3.25
C LEU A 24 0.34 8.12 -3.99
N SER A 25 0.09 9.37 -4.36
CA SER A 25 1.05 10.21 -5.07
C SER A 25 2.22 10.63 -4.17
N ASP A 26 1.93 11.06 -2.95
CA ASP A 26 2.93 11.53 -1.99
C ASP A 26 3.89 10.40 -1.59
N THR A 27 3.38 9.19 -1.30
CA THR A 27 4.21 8.04 -0.92
C THR A 27 5.07 7.56 -2.08
N GLN A 28 4.59 7.62 -3.33
CA GLN A 28 5.41 7.37 -4.51
C GLN A 28 6.54 8.40 -4.64
N MET A 29 6.20 9.70 -4.57
CA MET A 29 7.19 10.77 -4.69
C MET A 29 8.25 10.68 -3.60
N ASP A 30 7.83 10.38 -2.38
CA ASP A 30 8.71 10.26 -1.22
C ASP A 30 9.70 9.09 -1.39
N MET A 31 9.21 7.91 -1.79
CA MET A 31 10.07 6.77 -2.11
C MET A 31 11.06 7.10 -3.22
N MET A 32 10.58 7.70 -4.32
CA MET A 32 11.45 8.08 -5.44
C MET A 32 12.50 9.10 -5.05
N LYS A 33 12.19 10.02 -4.12
CA LYS A 33 13.15 11.00 -3.58
C LYS A 33 14.22 10.32 -2.74
N VAL A 34 13.86 9.33 -1.93
CA VAL A 34 14.82 8.60 -1.06
C VAL A 34 15.85 7.84 -1.87
N ILE A 35 15.43 7.19 -2.96
CA ILE A 35 16.33 6.36 -3.78
C ILE A 35 17.05 7.14 -4.89
N LYS A 36 16.72 8.43 -5.06
CA LYS A 36 17.34 9.27 -6.08
C LYS A 36 18.83 9.41 -5.81
N ASP A 37 19.61 9.28 -6.87
CA ASP A 37 21.06 9.50 -6.87
C ASP A 37 21.88 8.54 -5.96
N LEU A 38 21.26 7.46 -5.44
CA LEU A 38 22.00 6.42 -4.72
C LEU A 38 22.79 5.55 -5.67
N SER A 39 24.03 5.23 -5.29
CA SER A 39 24.87 4.28 -6.01
C SER A 39 24.38 2.85 -5.86
N ASP A 40 24.85 1.94 -6.74
CA ASP A 40 24.54 0.51 -6.61
C ASP A 40 25.01 -0.07 -5.28
N GLU A 41 26.13 0.39 -4.76
CA GLU A 41 26.63 0.00 -3.45
C GLU A 41 25.68 0.43 -2.33
N GLN A 42 25.18 1.66 -2.36
CA GLN A 42 24.20 2.20 -1.41
C GLN A 42 22.85 1.48 -1.50
N LEU A 43 22.39 1.21 -2.73
CA LEU A 43 21.11 0.51 -2.97
C LEU A 43 21.13 -0.93 -2.43
N ASN A 44 22.27 -1.62 -2.49
CA ASN A 44 22.41 -3.01 -2.08
C ASN A 44 23.03 -3.18 -0.68
N TYR A 45 23.36 -2.11 0.00
CA TYR A 45 23.92 -2.17 1.36
C TYR A 45 22.87 -2.73 2.35
N LYS A 46 23.30 -3.64 3.19
CA LYS A 46 22.54 -4.23 4.29
C LYS A 46 23.21 -3.90 5.63
N PRO A 47 22.50 -3.30 6.59
CA PRO A 47 23.05 -3.03 7.93
C PRO A 47 23.52 -4.30 8.65
N ASP A 48 22.83 -5.41 8.43
CA ASP A 48 23.13 -6.74 8.94
C ASP A 48 22.51 -7.81 8.02
N ALA A 49 22.79 -9.09 8.31
CA ALA A 49 22.33 -10.21 7.48
C ALA A 49 20.79 -10.39 7.46
N GLU A 50 20.09 -9.93 8.50
CA GLU A 50 18.63 -10.07 8.66
C GLU A 50 17.87 -8.84 8.16
N SER A 51 18.58 -7.75 7.88
CA SER A 51 17.97 -6.51 7.39
C SER A 51 17.90 -6.48 5.87
N TRP A 52 16.87 -5.85 5.36
CA TRP A 52 16.75 -5.59 3.93
C TRP A 52 17.60 -4.39 3.50
N SER A 53 18.12 -4.50 2.29
CA SER A 53 18.70 -3.36 1.57
C SER A 53 17.58 -2.44 1.02
N ILE A 54 17.97 -1.27 0.55
CA ILE A 54 17.05 -0.33 -0.11
C ILE A 54 16.43 -0.98 -1.37
N ALA A 55 17.25 -1.70 -2.16
CA ALA A 55 16.76 -2.41 -3.35
C ALA A 55 15.74 -3.51 -2.99
N GLU A 56 15.97 -4.26 -1.91
CA GLU A 56 15.03 -5.27 -1.41
C GLU A 56 13.71 -4.62 -0.93
N CYS A 57 13.77 -3.45 -0.27
CA CYS A 57 12.56 -2.70 0.08
C CYS A 57 11.76 -2.29 -1.16
N VAL A 58 12.40 -1.81 -2.23
CA VAL A 58 11.71 -1.47 -3.50
C VAL A 58 11.06 -2.69 -4.13
N LYS A 59 11.75 -3.83 -4.17
CA LYS A 59 11.19 -5.10 -4.67
C LYS A 59 9.97 -5.51 -3.89
N HIS A 60 10.06 -5.49 -2.56
CA HIS A 60 8.95 -5.81 -1.67
C HIS A 60 7.75 -4.87 -1.84
N ILE A 61 7.97 -3.57 -1.95
CA ILE A 61 6.91 -2.58 -2.21
C ILE A 61 6.21 -2.90 -3.54
N THR A 62 6.96 -3.21 -4.60
CA THR A 62 6.38 -3.52 -5.91
C THR A 62 5.55 -4.81 -5.89
N LEU A 63 6.06 -5.86 -5.25
CA LEU A 63 5.31 -7.11 -5.02
C LEU A 63 4.04 -6.86 -4.19
N SER A 64 4.15 -6.02 -3.17
CA SER A 64 3.01 -5.68 -2.33
C SER A 64 1.96 -4.88 -3.07
N GLU A 65 2.37 -3.94 -3.92
CA GLU A 65 1.48 -3.19 -4.82
C GLU A 65 0.64 -4.15 -5.68
N GLN A 66 1.27 -5.14 -6.32
CA GLN A 66 0.60 -6.14 -7.15
C GLN A 66 -0.34 -7.04 -6.33
N ASN A 67 0.17 -7.63 -5.25
CA ASN A 67 -0.53 -8.66 -4.51
C ASN A 67 -1.68 -8.10 -3.66
N ILE A 68 -1.52 -6.90 -3.09
CA ILE A 68 -2.60 -6.23 -2.35
C ILE A 68 -3.69 -5.80 -3.34
N TRP A 69 -3.31 -5.25 -4.50
CA TRP A 69 -4.28 -4.91 -5.51
C TRP A 69 -5.08 -6.12 -5.98
N ALA A 70 -4.41 -7.18 -6.37
CA ALA A 70 -5.07 -8.40 -6.85
C ALA A 70 -5.91 -9.08 -5.75
N GLY A 71 -5.34 -9.25 -4.56
CA GLY A 71 -5.93 -10.02 -3.47
C GLY A 71 -7.03 -9.29 -2.69
N PHE A 72 -7.02 -7.94 -2.69
CA PHE A 72 -8.00 -7.16 -1.93
C PHE A 72 -8.84 -6.24 -2.81
N VAL A 73 -8.21 -5.42 -3.66
CA VAL A 73 -8.97 -4.45 -4.46
C VAL A 73 -9.74 -5.17 -5.56
N SER A 74 -9.05 -5.89 -6.46
CA SER A 74 -9.71 -6.61 -7.56
C SER A 74 -10.63 -7.71 -7.05
N ALA A 75 -10.21 -8.46 -6.04
CA ALA A 75 -11.04 -9.52 -5.44
C ALA A 75 -12.28 -8.95 -4.74
N GLY A 76 -12.16 -7.81 -4.07
CA GLY A 76 -13.30 -7.12 -3.47
C GLY A 76 -14.27 -6.56 -4.52
N LEU A 77 -13.74 -5.98 -5.60
CA LEU A 77 -14.56 -5.47 -6.70
C LEU A 77 -15.33 -6.57 -7.44
N ALA A 78 -14.82 -7.80 -7.44
CA ALA A 78 -15.50 -8.96 -8.03
C ALA A 78 -16.67 -9.48 -7.19
N GLN A 79 -16.82 -9.01 -5.95
CA GLN A 79 -17.94 -9.36 -5.07
C GLN A 79 -19.06 -8.34 -5.22
N ASP A 80 -20.28 -8.72 -4.87
CA ASP A 80 -21.39 -7.77 -4.71
C ASP A 80 -21.16 -6.89 -3.48
N ALA A 81 -21.62 -5.64 -3.55
CA ALA A 81 -21.60 -4.75 -2.40
C ALA A 81 -22.61 -5.24 -1.34
N ASP A 82 -22.18 -5.32 -0.09
CA ASP A 82 -22.99 -5.80 1.03
C ASP A 82 -23.00 -4.80 2.20
N PRO A 83 -23.90 -3.79 2.19
CA PRO A 83 -23.96 -2.81 3.27
C PRO A 83 -24.22 -3.41 4.66
N SER A 84 -24.77 -4.63 4.75
CA SER A 84 -25.08 -5.27 6.04
C SER A 84 -23.82 -5.62 6.84
N LYS A 85 -22.68 -5.78 6.15
CA LYS A 85 -21.37 -6.09 6.77
C LYS A 85 -20.56 -4.87 7.15
N ARG A 86 -21.08 -3.65 6.93
CA ARG A 86 -20.30 -2.42 7.24
C ARG A 86 -19.80 -2.37 8.69
N SER A 87 -20.55 -2.90 9.63
CA SER A 87 -20.18 -2.97 11.04
C SER A 87 -19.02 -3.92 11.36
N GLU A 88 -18.63 -4.80 10.43
CA GLU A 88 -17.47 -5.67 10.59
C GLU A 88 -16.13 -4.91 10.42
N VAL A 89 -16.16 -3.75 9.76
CA VAL A 89 -14.99 -2.86 9.64
C VAL A 89 -14.87 -2.04 10.92
N ALA A 90 -14.10 -2.58 11.87
CA ALA A 90 -13.98 -2.01 13.21
C ALA A 90 -12.99 -0.84 13.31
N MET A 91 -12.03 -0.74 12.39
CA MET A 91 -11.01 0.30 12.41
C MET A 91 -11.38 1.49 11.52
N SER A 92 -11.11 2.71 12.02
CA SER A 92 -11.14 3.89 11.16
C SER A 92 -9.96 3.90 10.17
N ASP A 93 -10.05 4.75 9.14
CA ASP A 93 -8.99 4.91 8.15
C ASP A 93 -7.68 5.39 8.81
N GLU A 94 -7.77 6.30 9.78
CA GLU A 94 -6.62 6.81 10.54
C GLU A 94 -5.99 5.72 11.42
N GLN A 95 -6.79 4.88 12.06
CA GLN A 95 -6.29 3.76 12.86
C GLN A 95 -5.55 2.75 11.98
N LEU A 96 -6.12 2.42 10.81
CA LEU A 96 -5.49 1.52 9.85
C LEU A 96 -4.15 2.08 9.36
N LEU A 97 -4.11 3.37 8.97
CA LEU A 97 -2.87 4.03 8.54
C LEU A 97 -1.85 4.09 9.66
N GLY A 98 -2.25 4.40 10.88
CA GLY A 98 -1.37 4.40 12.05
C GLY A 98 -0.71 3.04 12.30
N ILE A 99 -1.45 1.95 12.10
CA ILE A 99 -0.93 0.58 12.24
C ILE A 99 0.06 0.25 11.11
N ILE A 100 -0.32 0.50 9.84
CA ILE A 100 0.52 0.08 8.71
C ILE A 100 1.77 0.94 8.57
N GLU A 101 1.72 2.23 8.87
CA GLU A 101 2.86 3.13 8.75
C GLU A 101 3.85 2.99 9.92
N SER A 102 3.41 2.52 11.09
CA SER A 102 4.26 2.37 12.28
C SER A 102 5.43 1.42 12.04
N ARG A 103 6.64 1.85 12.44
CA ARG A 103 7.87 1.05 12.42
C ARG A 103 8.22 0.47 13.79
N GLU A 104 7.38 0.66 14.80
CA GLU A 104 7.64 0.17 16.17
C GLU A 104 7.71 -1.36 16.26
N GLN A 105 6.90 -2.05 15.45
CA GLN A 105 6.89 -3.51 15.41
C GLN A 105 7.39 -4.02 14.04
N LYS A 106 8.37 -4.94 14.09
CA LYS A 106 8.79 -5.69 12.90
C LYS A 106 7.82 -6.83 12.65
N VAL A 107 7.29 -6.91 11.44
CA VAL A 107 6.43 -8.00 10.99
C VAL A 107 7.25 -8.89 10.05
N LYS A 108 7.26 -10.19 10.30
CA LYS A 108 7.91 -11.15 9.40
C LYS A 108 7.13 -11.23 8.09
N THR A 109 7.80 -10.96 6.99
CA THR A 109 7.23 -11.07 5.65
C THR A 109 6.98 -12.55 5.31
N ARG A 110 5.97 -12.80 4.50
CA ARG A 110 5.60 -14.13 4.00
C ARG A 110 5.65 -14.12 2.48
N ALA A 111 5.96 -15.26 1.87
CA ALA A 111 5.71 -15.44 0.44
C ALA A 111 4.21 -15.17 0.13
N PRO A 112 3.85 -14.50 -0.98
CA PRO A 112 4.70 -14.08 -2.11
C PRO A 112 5.25 -12.64 -2.00
N PHE A 113 5.34 -12.07 -0.80
CA PHE A 113 5.79 -10.68 -0.58
C PHE A 113 7.30 -10.56 -0.32
N GLU A 114 8.03 -11.67 -0.24
CA GLU A 114 9.48 -11.66 -0.01
C GLU A 114 10.22 -11.08 -1.23
N PRO A 115 11.22 -10.18 -1.01
CA PRO A 115 11.94 -9.50 -2.11
C PRO A 115 12.62 -10.46 -3.08
N GLU A 116 13.02 -11.63 -2.60
CA GLU A 116 13.68 -12.69 -3.38
C GLU A 116 12.76 -13.28 -4.47
N ALA A 117 11.45 -13.14 -4.33
CA ALA A 117 10.49 -13.54 -5.36
C ALA A 117 10.59 -12.67 -6.62
N LYS A 118 11.25 -11.50 -6.55
CA LYS A 118 11.42 -10.56 -7.65
C LYS A 118 12.88 -10.49 -8.10
N GLN A 119 13.18 -11.18 -9.21
CA GLN A 119 14.56 -11.36 -9.71
C GLN A 119 14.98 -10.29 -10.72
N GLU A 120 14.07 -9.48 -11.21
CA GLU A 120 14.31 -8.47 -12.23
C GLU A 120 15.29 -7.39 -11.75
N PRO A 121 16.02 -6.75 -12.68
CA PRO A 121 16.87 -5.60 -12.36
C PRO A 121 16.04 -4.46 -11.70
N LEU A 122 16.61 -3.78 -10.73
CA LEU A 122 15.93 -2.74 -9.95
C LEU A 122 15.27 -1.66 -10.83
N LYS A 123 15.90 -1.28 -11.94
CA LYS A 123 15.34 -0.31 -12.89
C LYS A 123 14.01 -0.76 -13.49
N ASP A 124 13.87 -2.07 -13.76
CA ASP A 124 12.66 -2.64 -14.33
C ASP A 124 11.56 -2.78 -13.26
N VAL A 125 11.95 -3.16 -12.04
CA VAL A 125 11.06 -3.15 -10.86
C VAL A 125 10.51 -1.75 -10.59
N LEU A 126 11.36 -0.72 -10.65
CA LEU A 126 10.93 0.67 -10.46
C LEU A 126 10.00 1.16 -11.59
N LYS A 127 10.25 0.73 -12.81
CA LYS A 127 9.36 1.03 -13.94
C LYS A 127 7.99 0.40 -13.74
N GLU A 128 7.97 -0.86 -13.33
CA GLU A 128 6.74 -1.59 -13.02
C GLU A 128 5.96 -0.92 -11.89
N PHE A 129 6.62 -0.63 -10.75
CA PHE A 129 5.99 0.09 -9.63
C PHE A 129 5.33 1.40 -10.09
N LYS A 130 6.03 2.21 -10.90
CA LYS A 130 5.49 3.47 -11.42
C LYS A 130 4.24 3.26 -12.29
N THR A 131 4.25 2.21 -13.11
CA THR A 131 3.11 1.87 -13.97
C THR A 131 1.91 1.46 -13.12
N LEU A 132 2.07 0.51 -12.20
CA LEU A 132 1.02 0.05 -11.29
C LEU A 132 0.45 1.22 -10.45
N ARG A 133 1.33 2.02 -9.85
CA ARG A 133 0.91 3.15 -9.03
C ARG A 133 0.13 4.20 -9.84
N ALA A 134 0.52 4.46 -11.08
CA ALA A 134 -0.21 5.38 -11.95
C ALA A 134 -1.62 4.84 -12.28
N GLU A 135 -1.76 3.54 -12.54
CA GLU A 135 -3.05 2.87 -12.75
C GLU A 135 -3.93 2.94 -11.50
N HIS A 136 -3.36 2.69 -10.32
CA HIS A 136 -4.09 2.74 -9.06
C HIS A 136 -4.54 4.16 -8.67
N ILE A 137 -3.69 5.16 -8.93
CA ILE A 137 -4.07 6.58 -8.77
C ILE A 137 -5.23 6.94 -9.71
N GLU A 138 -5.15 6.51 -10.97
CA GLU A 138 -6.21 6.80 -11.94
C GLU A 138 -7.52 6.08 -11.59
N PHE A 139 -7.43 4.84 -11.08
CA PHE A 139 -8.59 4.14 -10.54
C PHE A 139 -9.20 4.91 -9.35
N ALA A 140 -8.41 5.26 -8.34
CA ALA A 140 -8.89 6.01 -7.18
C ALA A 140 -9.53 7.35 -7.58
N LYS A 141 -9.01 7.98 -8.64
CA LYS A 141 -9.52 9.25 -9.18
C LYS A 141 -10.86 9.11 -9.88
N LYS A 142 -11.07 8.00 -10.61
CA LYS A 142 -12.22 7.85 -11.52
C LYS A 142 -13.28 6.86 -11.06
N SER A 143 -12.95 5.93 -10.16
CA SER A 143 -13.89 4.87 -9.77
C SER A 143 -15.19 5.45 -9.21
N THR A 144 -16.29 4.87 -9.67
CA THR A 144 -17.64 5.10 -9.15
C THR A 144 -18.17 3.89 -8.40
N ASP A 145 -17.31 2.87 -8.19
CA ASP A 145 -17.66 1.67 -7.47
C ASP A 145 -17.94 1.95 -5.99
N ASP A 146 -18.82 1.14 -5.41
CA ASP A 146 -19.05 1.11 -3.97
C ASP A 146 -17.89 0.40 -3.28
N LEU A 147 -16.83 1.15 -2.94
CA LEU A 147 -15.62 0.63 -2.32
C LEU A 147 -15.78 0.38 -0.82
N ARG A 148 -16.79 1.03 -0.20
CA ARG A 148 -17.00 0.96 1.24
C ARG A 148 -17.84 -0.23 1.70
N ASN A 149 -18.59 -0.85 0.78
CA ASN A 149 -19.41 -2.03 1.06
C ASN A 149 -18.89 -3.30 0.39
N ARG A 150 -17.62 -3.34 0.04
CA ARG A 150 -16.90 -4.52 -0.46
C ARG A 150 -15.71 -4.77 0.45
N TYR A 151 -15.49 -5.99 0.88
CA TYR A 151 -14.63 -6.28 2.03
C TYR A 151 -13.58 -7.33 1.73
N GLY A 152 -12.48 -7.26 2.48
CA GLY A 152 -11.43 -8.26 2.55
C GLY A 152 -10.98 -8.48 3.99
N GLN A 153 -10.31 -9.60 4.24
CA GLN A 153 -9.84 -9.98 5.57
C GLN A 153 -8.33 -9.83 5.66
N LEU A 154 -7.86 -9.01 6.59
CA LEU A 154 -6.47 -8.95 7.03
C LEU A 154 -6.30 -9.71 8.35
N PRO A 155 -5.06 -10.08 8.76
CA PRO A 155 -4.82 -10.78 10.02
C PRO A 155 -5.32 -10.05 11.27
N PHE A 156 -5.51 -8.74 11.17
CA PHE A 156 -5.95 -7.88 12.27
C PHE A 156 -7.38 -7.34 12.12
N GLY A 157 -8.15 -7.83 11.15
CA GLY A 157 -9.56 -7.48 11.00
C GLY A 157 -10.06 -7.35 9.57
N THR A 158 -11.35 -7.14 9.45
CA THR A 158 -12.02 -6.84 8.18
C THR A 158 -11.73 -5.40 7.77
N ILE A 159 -11.39 -5.21 6.49
CA ILE A 159 -11.23 -3.90 5.87
C ILE A 159 -12.12 -3.78 4.63
N ASP A 160 -12.50 -2.58 4.26
CA ASP A 160 -13.16 -2.33 2.98
C ASP A 160 -12.14 -2.09 1.85
N VAL A 161 -12.61 -2.06 0.59
CA VAL A 161 -11.75 -1.89 -0.59
C VAL A 161 -11.07 -0.51 -0.61
N TYR A 162 -11.73 0.54 -0.12
CA TYR A 162 -11.08 1.84 0.03
C TYR A 162 -9.92 1.77 1.04
N GLN A 163 -10.15 1.10 2.17
CA GLN A 163 -9.10 0.86 3.17
C GLN A 163 -7.94 0.04 2.60
N ALA A 164 -8.20 -0.92 1.71
CA ALA A 164 -7.13 -1.65 1.04
C ALA A 164 -6.25 -0.74 0.16
N ILE A 165 -6.84 0.26 -0.51
CA ILE A 165 -6.11 1.24 -1.32
C ILE A 165 -5.21 2.11 -0.44
N ILE A 166 -5.72 2.67 0.65
CA ILE A 166 -4.91 3.51 1.55
C ILE A 166 -3.90 2.68 2.34
N PHE A 167 -4.21 1.43 2.71
CA PHE A 167 -3.29 0.48 3.31
C PHE A 167 -2.07 0.23 2.42
N MET A 168 -2.28 -0.03 1.13
CA MET A 168 -1.22 -0.22 0.15
C MET A 168 -0.30 1.00 0.07
N SER A 169 -0.88 2.20 0.11
CA SER A 169 -0.12 3.45 0.13
C SER A 169 0.65 3.64 1.43
N GLY A 170 0.04 3.40 2.60
CA GLY A 170 0.70 3.43 3.90
C GLY A 170 1.82 2.40 4.02
N HIS A 171 1.65 1.22 3.39
CA HIS A 171 2.69 0.19 3.30
C HIS A 171 3.92 0.69 2.54
N THR A 172 3.73 1.44 1.44
CA THR A 172 4.84 2.09 0.73
C THR A 172 5.58 3.06 1.64
N LYS A 173 4.85 3.90 2.40
CA LYS A 173 5.46 4.83 3.37
C LYS A 173 6.27 4.08 4.43
N ARG A 174 5.71 3.03 5.03
CA ARG A 174 6.40 2.20 6.03
C ARG A 174 7.77 1.73 5.54
N HIS A 175 7.85 1.21 4.31
CA HIS A 175 9.11 0.70 3.77
C HIS A 175 10.02 1.80 3.22
N THR A 176 9.49 2.95 2.86
CA THR A 176 10.29 4.16 2.60
C THR A 176 10.99 4.64 3.87
N ASP A 177 10.30 4.61 5.02
CA ASP A 177 10.91 4.93 6.32
C ASP A 177 11.96 3.87 6.71
N GLN A 178 11.73 2.59 6.39
CA GLN A 178 12.77 1.55 6.54
C GLN A 178 14.02 1.84 5.70
N MET A 179 13.88 2.32 4.46
CA MET A 179 15.03 2.74 3.65
C MET A 179 15.84 3.85 4.35
N ARG A 180 15.16 4.81 4.99
CA ARG A 180 15.83 5.87 5.78
C ARG A 180 16.57 5.29 6.99
N GLU A 181 16.02 4.29 7.65
CA GLU A 181 16.72 3.58 8.73
C GLU A 181 18.01 2.92 8.23
N VAL A 182 17.97 2.29 7.04
CA VAL A 182 19.18 1.72 6.39
C VAL A 182 20.19 2.82 6.09
N MET A 183 19.78 3.95 5.53
CA MET A 183 20.66 5.09 5.23
C MET A 183 21.28 5.71 6.48
N ALA A 184 20.57 5.67 7.62
CA ALA A 184 21.04 6.20 8.90
C ALA A 184 21.98 5.24 9.65
N SER A 185 22.17 4.01 9.19
CA SER A 185 23.02 3.03 9.85
C SER A 185 24.51 3.41 9.74
N ALA A 186 25.30 3.08 10.77
CA ALA A 186 26.70 3.53 10.90
C ALA A 186 27.63 3.08 9.77
N GLY A 187 27.31 1.99 9.08
CA GLY A 187 28.11 1.44 7.97
C GLY A 187 27.60 1.81 6.59
N PHE A 188 26.60 2.69 6.47
CA PHE A 188 26.07 3.07 5.16
C PHE A 188 27.14 3.74 4.30
N PRO A 189 27.37 3.31 3.03
CA PRO A 189 28.38 3.87 2.13
C PRO A 189 28.15 5.37 1.89
N LYS A 190 29.29 6.12 1.79
CA LYS A 190 29.27 7.58 1.57
C LYS A 190 29.26 7.92 0.08
#